data_9dcec7bd744498594d407b0bc918caff
#
_entry.id   9dcec7bd744498594d407b0bc918caff
#
_cell.length_a   1.000
_cell.length_b   1.000
_cell.length_c   1.000
_cell.angle_alpha   90.00
_cell.angle_beta   90.00
_cell.angle_gamma   90.00
#
_symmetry.space_group_name_H-M   'P 1'
#
loop_
_entity.id
_entity.type
_entity.pdbx_description
1 polymer ?
#
loop_
_entity_poly.entity_id
_entity_poly.type
_entity_poly.pdbx_seq_one_letter_code
_entity_poly.pdbx_strand_id
1 'polypeptide(L)'
;MTSIKLRKIIYTLFILTFFTSVIFGQESKSKPFVLGIIDEIHSAELGENRILNIYLPEGYNENDTTHYSVTYLLDGSADEDFIHIAGLYQFNTFEWINRLPKSIVVGIATVDRRRDFTYPTSIEEDRINYPTTGHSDKFISFIEKELQPYIENKYKTNSSKTIIGQSLGGLLATEILLKKPNLFNKYIIVSPSLWWDDASLLNQASDILEEKFSQETDIYIGVGNEGLAPGNIPHNMIVDANLLKEKLSNTKSKSVRVYFDYLPQEDHATILHQAVYNAIRILYPQAKIKDD
;
A
#
# COMPACT_ATOMS: atom_id res chain seq x y z
N MET A 1 -20.75 -23.31 79.31
CA MET A 1 -20.31 -22.18 78.47
C MET A 1 -19.26 -22.55 77.37
N THR A 2 -18.74 -23.75 77.37
CA THR A 2 -17.66 -24.18 76.44
C THR A 2 -18.13 -24.72 75.06
N SER A 3 -19.33 -25.32 74.95
CA SER A 3 -19.80 -25.95 73.75
C SER A 3 -20.24 -24.94 72.62
N ILE A 4 -20.78 -23.81 73.03
CA ILE A 4 -21.28 -22.79 72.06
C ILE A 4 -20.13 -21.99 71.39
N LYS A 5 -19.05 -21.73 72.17
CA LYS A 5 -17.86 -21.06 71.62
C LYS A 5 -17.11 -21.95 70.59
N LEU A 6 -17.02 -23.24 70.86
CA LEU A 6 -16.36 -24.20 69.98
C LEU A 6 -17.13 -24.36 68.65
N ARG A 7 -18.44 -24.43 68.67
CA ARG A 7 -19.28 -24.48 67.47
C ARG A 7 -19.15 -23.21 66.61
N LYS A 8 -19.11 -22.02 67.20
CA LYS A 8 -18.90 -20.76 66.46
C LYS A 8 -17.52 -20.70 65.78
N ILE A 9 -16.47 -21.18 66.44
CA ILE A 9 -15.12 -21.23 65.89
C ILE A 9 -15.07 -22.21 64.70
N ILE A 10 -15.72 -23.38 64.78
CA ILE A 10 -15.79 -24.36 63.70
C ILE A 10 -16.55 -23.81 62.49
N TYR A 11 -17.67 -23.10 62.68
CA TYR A 11 -18.42 -22.44 61.60
C TYR A 11 -17.63 -21.31 60.94
N THR A 12 -16.88 -20.51 61.73
CA THR A 12 -16.05 -19.43 61.18
C THR A 12 -14.88 -19.99 60.39
N LEU A 13 -14.23 -21.08 60.83
CA LEU A 13 -13.19 -21.77 60.08
C LEU A 13 -13.74 -22.42 58.79
N PHE A 14 -14.96 -22.98 58.80
CA PHE A 14 -15.55 -23.60 57.64
C PHE A 14 -15.95 -22.56 56.59
N ILE A 15 -16.38 -21.36 57.00
CA ILE A 15 -16.67 -20.23 56.08
C ILE A 15 -15.36 -19.66 55.52
N LEU A 16 -14.27 -19.56 56.31
CA LEU A 16 -12.97 -19.11 55.80
C LEU A 16 -12.37 -20.07 54.77
N THR A 17 -12.52 -21.39 54.96
CA THR A 17 -12.01 -22.40 53.99
C THR A 17 -12.84 -22.45 52.71
N PHE A 18 -14.12 -22.06 52.75
CA PHE A 18 -14.96 -22.01 51.55
C PHE A 18 -14.70 -20.76 50.68
N PHE A 19 -14.14 -19.68 51.26
CA PHE A 19 -13.76 -18.48 50.51
C PHE A 19 -12.36 -18.53 49.89
N THR A 20 -11.51 -19.48 50.27
CA THR A 20 -10.16 -19.61 49.69
C THR A 20 -10.10 -20.49 48.43
N SER A 21 -11.20 -21.10 48.01
CA SER A 21 -11.22 -22.04 46.86
C SER A 21 -11.76 -21.46 45.54
N VAL A 22 -11.90 -20.14 45.40
CA VAL A 22 -12.44 -19.54 44.17
C VAL A 22 -11.49 -18.48 43.57
N ILE A 23 -10.21 -18.58 43.85
CA ILE A 23 -9.21 -17.86 43.07
C ILE A 23 -8.39 -18.90 42.29
N PHE A 24 -9.03 -19.71 41.47
CA PHE A 24 -8.36 -20.22 40.28
C PHE A 24 -8.35 -19.06 39.30
N GLY A 25 -7.29 -18.29 39.34
CA GLY A 25 -7.00 -17.34 38.29
C GLY A 25 -7.05 -18.11 36.97
N GLN A 26 -7.97 -17.71 36.10
CA GLN A 26 -8.05 -18.25 34.76
C GLN A 26 -6.70 -17.92 34.11
N GLU A 27 -5.85 -18.91 33.89
CA GLU A 27 -4.59 -18.73 33.16
C GLU A 27 -4.93 -18.22 31.75
N SER A 28 -4.82 -16.93 31.56
CA SER A 28 -4.97 -16.33 30.22
C SER A 28 -3.72 -16.65 29.41
N LYS A 29 -3.83 -17.54 28.46
CA LYS A 29 -2.78 -17.81 27.46
C LYS A 29 -2.94 -16.84 26.31
N SER A 30 -2.22 -15.73 26.31
CA SER A 30 -2.15 -14.81 25.18
C SER A 30 -1.02 -15.23 24.22
N LYS A 31 -1.25 -15.01 22.92
CA LYS A 31 -0.23 -15.17 21.86
C LYS A 31 -0.15 -13.88 21.08
N PRO A 32 1.03 -13.46 20.59
CA PRO A 32 1.13 -12.37 19.65
C PRO A 32 0.30 -12.66 18.39
N PHE A 33 -0.41 -11.66 17.90
CA PHE A 33 -0.99 -11.67 16.56
C PHE A 33 0.00 -10.98 15.61
N VAL A 34 0.69 -11.77 14.78
CA VAL A 34 1.74 -11.27 13.89
C VAL A 34 1.17 -11.12 12.49
N LEU A 35 1.10 -9.89 11.98
CA LEU A 35 0.65 -9.58 10.62
C LEU A 35 1.79 -9.65 9.61
N GLY A 36 3.00 -9.25 9.98
CA GLY A 36 4.12 -9.14 9.06
C GLY A 36 5.48 -9.11 9.76
N ILE A 37 6.49 -8.78 8.98
CA ILE A 37 7.89 -8.68 9.39
C ILE A 37 8.36 -7.26 9.11
N ILE A 38 9.23 -6.72 9.96
CA ILE A 38 9.92 -5.45 9.72
C ILE A 38 11.35 -5.78 9.31
N ASP A 39 11.69 -5.36 8.09
CA ASP A 39 13.06 -5.40 7.58
C ASP A 39 13.65 -3.98 7.57
N GLU A 40 14.96 -3.89 7.75
CA GLU A 40 15.72 -2.65 7.58
C GLU A 40 16.82 -2.89 6.57
N ILE A 41 16.91 -2.04 5.55
CA ILE A 41 17.96 -2.09 4.53
C ILE A 41 18.68 -0.74 4.46
N HIS A 42 20.01 -0.77 4.27
CA HIS A 42 20.78 0.43 3.97
C HIS A 42 20.75 0.67 2.46
N SER A 43 20.29 1.86 2.06
CA SER A 43 20.28 2.28 0.66
C SER A 43 21.51 3.12 0.34
N ALA A 44 22.33 2.70 -0.62
CA ALA A 44 23.43 3.48 -1.14
C ALA A 44 22.95 4.62 -2.05
N GLU A 45 21.85 4.42 -2.81
CA GLU A 45 21.25 5.45 -3.67
C GLU A 45 20.71 6.62 -2.83
N LEU A 46 20.18 6.35 -1.62
CA LEU A 46 19.60 7.36 -0.73
C LEU A 46 20.57 7.82 0.36
N GLY A 47 21.60 7.02 0.67
CA GLY A 47 22.57 7.30 1.74
C GLY A 47 21.98 7.15 3.15
N GLU A 48 20.91 6.35 3.32
CA GLU A 48 20.21 6.18 4.59
C GLU A 48 19.56 4.79 4.72
N ASN A 49 19.12 4.45 5.92
CA ASN A 49 18.38 3.21 6.15
C ASN A 49 16.89 3.38 5.82
N ARG A 50 16.29 2.31 5.30
CA ARG A 50 14.86 2.22 4.97
C ARG A 50 14.22 1.06 5.70
N ILE A 51 13.10 1.34 6.34
CA ILE A 51 12.24 0.35 6.98
C ILE A 51 11.25 -0.19 5.93
N LEU A 52 11.15 -1.50 5.87
CA LEU A 52 10.21 -2.23 5.02
C LEU A 52 9.27 -3.04 5.90
N ASN A 53 7.98 -2.86 5.74
CA ASN A 53 6.96 -3.68 6.37
C ASN A 53 6.53 -4.76 5.39
N ILE A 54 6.75 -6.03 5.72
CA ILE A 54 6.56 -7.15 4.80
C ILE A 54 5.39 -8.01 5.29
N TYR A 55 4.33 -8.12 4.49
CA TYR A 55 3.29 -9.13 4.65
C TYR A 55 3.58 -10.31 3.74
N LEU A 56 3.63 -11.50 4.32
CA LEU A 56 3.72 -12.76 3.59
C LEU A 56 2.35 -13.45 3.60
N PRO A 57 1.87 -13.96 2.46
CA PRO A 57 0.56 -14.61 2.40
C PRO A 57 0.52 -15.89 3.23
N GLU A 58 -0.66 -16.25 3.70
CA GLU A 58 -0.86 -17.48 4.47
C GLU A 58 -0.32 -18.71 3.74
N GLY A 59 0.48 -19.52 4.45
CA GLY A 59 1.14 -20.70 3.89
C GLY A 59 2.40 -20.39 3.07
N TYR A 60 2.93 -19.15 3.14
CA TYR A 60 4.23 -18.86 2.56
C TYR A 60 5.31 -19.77 3.14
N ASN A 61 6.10 -20.38 2.27
CA ASN A 61 7.21 -21.24 2.66
C ASN A 61 8.40 -21.01 1.72
N GLU A 62 9.53 -20.61 2.27
CA GLU A 62 10.75 -20.34 1.51
C GLU A 62 11.31 -21.57 0.77
N ASN A 63 10.97 -22.77 1.24
CA ASN A 63 11.40 -24.04 0.65
C ASN A 63 10.43 -24.57 -0.42
N ASP A 64 9.31 -23.87 -0.67
CA ASP A 64 8.32 -24.25 -1.66
C ASP A 64 8.75 -23.82 -3.07
N THR A 65 8.12 -24.41 -4.08
CA THR A 65 8.27 -24.03 -5.50
C THR A 65 7.34 -22.88 -5.91
N THR A 66 6.39 -22.52 -5.05
CA THR A 66 5.44 -21.44 -5.31
C THR A 66 6.13 -20.09 -5.33
N HIS A 67 5.84 -19.28 -6.34
CA HIS A 67 6.33 -17.92 -6.48
C HIS A 67 5.17 -16.92 -6.44
N TYR A 68 5.37 -15.83 -5.73
CA TYR A 68 4.33 -14.85 -5.40
C TYR A 68 4.54 -13.53 -6.14
N SER A 69 3.45 -12.90 -6.56
CA SER A 69 3.49 -11.50 -7.00
C SER A 69 3.83 -10.58 -5.84
N VAL A 70 4.44 -9.43 -6.15
CA VAL A 70 4.85 -8.45 -5.14
C VAL A 70 4.11 -7.15 -5.36
N THR A 71 3.55 -6.61 -4.29
CA THR A 71 2.94 -5.29 -4.25
C THR A 71 3.78 -4.37 -3.39
N TYR A 72 4.24 -3.27 -3.96
CA TYR A 72 4.97 -2.22 -3.28
C TYR A 72 4.01 -1.10 -2.92
N LEU A 73 3.90 -0.80 -1.64
CA LEU A 73 3.04 0.24 -1.10
C LEU A 73 3.89 1.42 -0.66
N LEU A 74 3.70 2.57 -1.27
CA LEU A 74 4.23 3.85 -0.83
C LEU A 74 3.45 4.32 0.40
N ASP A 75 4.08 5.14 1.27
CA ASP A 75 3.52 5.50 2.59
C ASP A 75 3.14 4.25 3.41
N GLY A 76 3.97 3.19 3.30
CA GLY A 76 3.71 1.87 3.83
C GLY A 76 4.26 1.63 5.23
N SER A 77 4.29 2.64 6.10
CA SER A 77 4.65 2.48 7.51
C SER A 77 3.58 1.66 8.26
N ALA A 78 3.98 1.00 9.34
CA ALA A 78 3.08 0.15 10.12
C ALA A 78 1.95 0.95 10.82
N ASP A 79 2.18 2.23 11.07
CA ASP A 79 1.24 3.20 11.64
C ASP A 79 0.56 4.09 10.59
N GLU A 80 0.78 3.79 9.30
CA GLU A 80 0.12 4.41 8.16
C GLU A 80 -0.74 3.37 7.41
N ASP A 81 -0.54 3.21 6.10
CA ASP A 81 -1.44 2.45 5.23
C ASP A 81 -1.16 0.94 5.20
N PHE A 82 -0.01 0.47 5.73
CA PHE A 82 0.41 -0.92 5.58
C PHE A 82 -0.59 -1.94 6.10
N ILE A 83 -1.10 -1.74 7.34
CA ILE A 83 -2.00 -2.70 7.99
C ILE A 83 -3.29 -2.85 7.18
N HIS A 84 -3.84 -1.74 6.68
CA HIS A 84 -5.08 -1.72 5.92
C HIS A 84 -4.92 -2.43 4.58
N ILE A 85 -3.85 -2.12 3.85
CA ILE A 85 -3.61 -2.71 2.53
C ILE A 85 -3.24 -4.20 2.64
N ALA A 86 -2.39 -4.58 3.61
CA ALA A 86 -2.10 -5.98 3.89
C ALA A 86 -3.38 -6.76 4.24
N GLY A 87 -4.29 -6.16 5.01
CA GLY A 87 -5.61 -6.73 5.33
C GLY A 87 -6.51 -6.91 4.11
N LEU A 88 -6.53 -5.96 3.17
CA LEU A 88 -7.25 -6.10 1.89
C LEU A 88 -6.68 -7.26 1.06
N TYR A 89 -5.34 -7.39 1.00
CA TYR A 89 -4.70 -8.50 0.31
C TYR A 89 -5.03 -9.84 0.98
N GLN A 90 -4.90 -9.93 2.31
CA GLN A 90 -5.27 -11.13 3.07
C GLN A 90 -6.72 -11.55 2.78
N PHE A 91 -7.68 -10.63 2.93
CA PHE A 91 -9.10 -10.90 2.72
C PHE A 91 -9.40 -11.44 1.32
N ASN A 92 -8.82 -10.82 0.27
CA ASN A 92 -9.10 -11.20 -1.11
C ASN A 92 -8.42 -12.51 -1.55
N THR A 93 -7.49 -13.05 -0.73
CA THR A 93 -6.83 -14.35 -0.96
C THR A 93 -7.47 -15.52 -0.22
N PHE A 94 -8.46 -15.30 0.66
CA PHE A 94 -9.19 -16.40 1.30
C PHE A 94 -9.81 -17.34 0.24
N GLU A 95 -9.78 -18.63 0.48
CA GLU A 95 -10.27 -19.66 -0.47
C GLU A 95 -11.71 -19.42 -0.92
N TRP A 96 -12.58 -18.95 -0.02
CA TRP A 96 -13.99 -18.62 -0.33
C TRP A 96 -14.20 -17.28 -1.02
N ILE A 97 -13.18 -16.40 -1.05
CA ILE A 97 -13.18 -15.15 -1.81
C ILE A 97 -12.46 -15.36 -3.14
N ASN A 98 -11.25 -15.93 -3.10
CA ASN A 98 -10.42 -16.33 -4.23
C ASN A 98 -10.40 -15.30 -5.38
N ARG A 99 -10.25 -14.02 -5.04
CA ARG A 99 -10.23 -12.93 -6.02
C ARG A 99 -8.81 -12.57 -6.45
N LEU A 100 -7.89 -12.54 -5.49
CA LEU A 100 -6.51 -12.14 -5.69
C LEU A 100 -5.58 -13.35 -5.52
N PRO A 101 -4.60 -13.57 -6.39
CA PRO A 101 -3.57 -14.57 -6.12
C PRO A 101 -2.80 -14.18 -4.85
N LYS A 102 -2.35 -15.18 -4.11
CA LYS A 102 -1.50 -14.96 -2.93
C LYS A 102 -0.30 -14.08 -3.32
N SER A 103 -0.10 -13.00 -2.60
CA SER A 103 0.86 -11.95 -2.94
C SER A 103 1.62 -11.48 -1.71
N ILE A 104 2.88 -11.11 -1.90
CA ILE A 104 3.68 -10.42 -0.88
C ILE A 104 3.33 -8.93 -0.95
N VAL A 105 3.14 -8.27 0.19
CA VAL A 105 3.01 -6.81 0.26
C VAL A 105 4.24 -6.23 0.95
N VAL A 106 4.88 -5.28 0.30
CA VAL A 106 6.07 -4.57 0.77
C VAL A 106 5.70 -3.11 1.00
N GLY A 107 5.46 -2.73 2.24
CA GLY A 107 5.26 -1.34 2.63
C GLY A 107 6.59 -0.64 2.81
N ILE A 108 6.80 0.45 2.09
CA ILE A 108 8.01 1.27 2.18
C ILE A 108 7.73 2.41 3.15
N ALA A 109 8.35 2.36 4.33
CA ALA A 109 8.17 3.40 5.34
C ALA A 109 8.78 4.73 4.87
N THR A 110 8.09 5.81 5.17
CA THR A 110 8.47 7.16 4.76
C THR A 110 9.53 7.73 5.70
N VAL A 111 10.55 8.39 5.14
CA VAL A 111 11.56 9.18 5.88
C VAL A 111 11.36 10.67 5.60
N ASP A 112 11.50 11.10 4.36
CA ASP A 112 11.13 12.43 3.90
C ASP A 112 10.27 12.29 2.65
N ARG A 113 8.96 12.28 2.86
CA ARG A 113 7.96 12.04 1.82
C ARG A 113 8.04 13.05 0.67
N ARG A 114 8.30 14.31 0.99
CA ARG A 114 8.38 15.37 -0.02
C ARG A 114 9.64 15.23 -0.87
N ARG A 115 10.78 14.95 -0.24
CA ARG A 115 12.02 14.67 -0.92
C ARG A 115 11.89 13.50 -1.90
N ASP A 116 11.33 12.41 -1.41
CA ASP A 116 11.35 11.11 -2.09
C ASP A 116 10.30 11.01 -3.20
N PHE A 117 9.17 11.74 -3.08
CA PHE A 117 8.02 11.55 -3.96
C PHE A 117 7.80 12.69 -4.94
N THR A 118 8.68 13.70 -4.96
CA THR A 118 8.59 14.81 -5.91
C THR A 118 9.84 14.93 -6.77
N TYR A 119 9.65 15.21 -8.06
CA TYR A 119 10.73 15.63 -8.96
C TYR A 119 10.99 17.12 -8.80
N PRO A 120 12.16 17.64 -9.29
CA PRO A 120 12.49 19.06 -9.19
C PRO A 120 11.40 19.95 -9.79
N THR A 121 11.02 21.00 -9.07
CA THR A 121 10.05 21.99 -9.56
C THR A 121 10.73 23.19 -10.20
N SER A 122 10.11 23.73 -11.24
CA SER A 122 10.49 25.02 -11.86
C SER A 122 9.90 26.22 -11.11
N ILE A 123 8.93 25.98 -10.22
CA ILE A 123 8.17 27.01 -9.50
C ILE A 123 8.97 27.45 -8.28
N GLU A 124 9.37 28.74 -8.26
CA GLU A 124 10.17 29.32 -7.19
C GLU A 124 9.51 29.21 -5.82
N GLU A 125 8.22 29.43 -5.76
CA GLU A 125 7.46 29.37 -4.52
C GLU A 125 7.41 27.97 -3.93
N ASP A 126 7.31 26.93 -4.76
CA ASP A 126 7.37 25.54 -4.31
C ASP A 126 8.75 25.23 -3.70
N ARG A 127 9.84 25.74 -4.32
CA ARG A 127 11.20 25.58 -3.79
C ARG A 127 11.38 26.23 -2.42
N ILE A 128 10.77 27.40 -2.23
CA ILE A 128 10.83 28.15 -0.95
C ILE A 128 9.99 27.44 0.11
N ASN A 129 8.76 27.06 -0.23
CA ASN A 129 7.81 26.48 0.73
C ASN A 129 8.11 25.01 1.08
N TYR A 130 8.77 24.28 0.15
CA TYR A 130 9.04 22.85 0.27
C TYR A 130 10.52 22.55 -0.06
N PRO A 131 11.48 23.00 0.74
CA PRO A 131 12.92 23.00 0.39
C PRO A 131 13.56 21.62 0.28
N THR A 132 12.92 20.55 0.78
CA THR A 132 13.45 19.19 0.69
C THR A 132 13.00 18.45 -0.58
N THR A 133 12.09 19.01 -1.39
CA THR A 133 11.52 18.37 -2.59
C THR A 133 12.55 18.17 -3.72
N GLY A 134 12.20 17.31 -4.68
CA GLY A 134 12.92 17.23 -5.95
C GLY A 134 13.94 16.10 -6.09
N HIS A 135 13.81 15.02 -5.33
CA HIS A 135 14.77 13.90 -5.36
C HIS A 135 14.12 12.55 -5.67
N SER A 136 12.96 12.55 -6.32
CA SER A 136 12.28 11.32 -6.71
C SER A 136 13.12 10.41 -7.60
N ASP A 137 14.02 10.94 -8.40
CA ASP A 137 14.96 10.19 -9.24
C ASP A 137 15.82 9.22 -8.43
N LYS A 138 16.32 9.65 -7.27
CA LYS A 138 17.08 8.80 -6.34
C LYS A 138 16.20 7.71 -5.72
N PHE A 139 14.97 8.08 -5.35
CA PHE A 139 14.04 7.12 -4.78
C PHE A 139 13.58 6.08 -5.82
N ILE A 140 13.39 6.47 -7.06
CA ILE A 140 13.13 5.55 -8.17
C ILE A 140 14.35 4.63 -8.41
N SER A 141 15.56 5.17 -8.37
CA SER A 141 16.79 4.37 -8.44
C SER A 141 16.91 3.37 -7.29
N PHE A 142 16.56 3.77 -6.06
CA PHE A 142 16.49 2.87 -4.91
C PHE A 142 15.51 1.71 -5.15
N ILE A 143 14.29 2.01 -5.63
CA ILE A 143 13.30 0.97 -5.94
C ILE A 143 13.85 -0.02 -6.97
N GLU A 144 14.42 0.49 -8.06
CA GLU A 144 14.87 -0.31 -9.20
C GLU A 144 16.12 -1.15 -8.89
N LYS A 145 17.13 -0.53 -8.27
CA LYS A 145 18.46 -1.12 -8.15
C LYS A 145 18.72 -1.83 -6.82
N GLU A 146 17.96 -1.48 -5.79
CA GLU A 146 18.20 -1.98 -4.43
C GLU A 146 16.99 -2.71 -3.87
N LEU A 147 15.83 -2.07 -3.81
CA LEU A 147 14.65 -2.63 -3.15
C LEU A 147 14.11 -3.86 -3.90
N GLN A 148 13.83 -3.76 -5.20
CA GLN A 148 13.30 -4.89 -5.96
C GLN A 148 14.28 -6.07 -5.96
N PRO A 149 15.59 -5.92 -6.24
CA PRO A 149 16.56 -7.01 -6.12
C PRO A 149 16.65 -7.61 -4.71
N TYR A 150 16.57 -6.79 -3.65
CA TYR A 150 16.55 -7.29 -2.28
C TYR A 150 15.36 -8.22 -2.02
N ILE A 151 14.16 -7.80 -2.41
CA ILE A 151 12.94 -8.59 -2.24
C ILE A 151 13.00 -9.88 -3.08
N GLU A 152 13.45 -9.79 -4.33
CA GLU A 152 13.59 -10.93 -5.24
C GLU A 152 14.62 -11.97 -4.74
N ASN A 153 15.68 -11.53 -4.11
CA ASN A 153 16.69 -12.42 -3.53
C ASN A 153 16.24 -13.05 -2.21
N LYS A 154 15.46 -12.33 -1.42
CA LYS A 154 15.06 -12.79 -0.08
C LYS A 154 13.80 -13.64 -0.08
N TYR A 155 12.86 -13.38 -0.99
CA TYR A 155 11.55 -14.03 -1.03
C TYR A 155 11.29 -14.74 -2.35
N LYS A 156 10.40 -15.72 -2.34
CA LYS A 156 9.94 -16.43 -3.55
C LYS A 156 9.02 -15.56 -4.37
N THR A 157 9.55 -14.79 -5.30
CA THR A 157 8.80 -13.86 -6.13
C THR A 157 8.69 -14.30 -7.58
N ASN A 158 7.64 -13.87 -8.26
CA ASN A 158 7.52 -13.95 -9.71
C ASN A 158 7.68 -12.55 -10.35
N SER A 159 7.55 -12.45 -11.67
CA SER A 159 7.74 -11.19 -12.40
C SER A 159 6.60 -10.19 -12.28
N SER A 160 5.48 -10.52 -11.61
CA SER A 160 4.35 -9.62 -11.46
C SER A 160 4.55 -8.66 -10.30
N LYS A 161 4.68 -7.37 -10.60
CA LYS A 161 4.94 -6.30 -9.64
C LYS A 161 3.85 -5.23 -9.73
N THR A 162 3.32 -4.85 -8.58
CA THR A 162 2.33 -3.77 -8.46
C THR A 162 2.92 -2.63 -7.63
N ILE A 163 2.62 -1.39 -7.98
CA ILE A 163 2.87 -0.23 -7.13
C ILE A 163 1.55 0.42 -6.74
N ILE A 164 1.42 0.80 -5.47
CA ILE A 164 0.28 1.54 -4.93
C ILE A 164 0.80 2.85 -4.35
N GLY A 165 0.20 3.97 -4.74
CA GLY A 165 0.51 5.27 -4.17
C GLY A 165 -0.67 6.21 -4.19
N GLN A 166 -0.81 7.00 -3.11
CA GLN A 166 -1.82 8.05 -2.97
C GLN A 166 -1.15 9.42 -2.87
N SER A 167 -1.82 10.45 -3.36
CA SER A 167 -1.37 11.84 -3.22
C SER A 167 0.03 12.06 -3.83
N LEU A 168 1.04 12.46 -3.07
CA LEU A 168 2.43 12.51 -3.53
C LEU A 168 2.97 11.11 -3.90
N GLY A 169 2.52 10.05 -3.21
CA GLY A 169 2.81 8.66 -3.63
C GLY A 169 2.17 8.33 -4.99
N GLY A 170 0.96 8.86 -5.27
CA GLY A 170 0.32 8.78 -6.57
C GLY A 170 1.07 9.56 -7.66
N LEU A 171 1.64 10.72 -7.30
CA LEU A 171 2.53 11.49 -8.18
C LEU A 171 3.77 10.69 -8.55
N LEU A 172 4.46 10.09 -7.56
CA LEU A 172 5.64 9.26 -7.79
C LEU A 172 5.29 8.02 -8.64
N ALA A 173 4.19 7.33 -8.34
CA ALA A 173 3.75 6.20 -9.15
C ALA A 173 3.47 6.60 -10.61
N THR A 174 2.90 7.80 -10.83
CA THR A 174 2.70 8.37 -12.17
C THR A 174 4.04 8.71 -12.84
N GLU A 175 4.98 9.28 -12.10
CA GLU A 175 6.32 9.57 -12.62
C GLU A 175 7.05 8.30 -13.06
N ILE A 176 7.01 7.25 -12.25
CA ILE A 176 7.57 5.92 -12.60
C ILE A 176 6.91 5.39 -13.86
N LEU A 177 5.57 5.41 -13.92
CA LEU A 177 4.80 4.96 -15.09
C LEU A 177 5.24 5.66 -16.38
N LEU A 178 5.47 6.97 -16.33
CA LEU A 178 5.81 7.74 -17.52
C LEU A 178 7.30 7.66 -17.88
N LYS A 179 8.21 7.57 -16.91
CA LYS A 179 9.67 7.57 -17.16
C LYS A 179 10.28 6.17 -17.24
N LYS A 180 9.73 5.20 -16.51
CA LYS A 180 10.23 3.81 -16.41
C LYS A 180 9.07 2.81 -16.42
N PRO A 181 8.26 2.77 -17.49
CA PRO A 181 7.02 2.00 -17.51
C PRO A 181 7.21 0.49 -17.33
N ASN A 182 8.41 -0.03 -17.57
CA ASN A 182 8.71 -1.45 -17.40
C ASN A 182 9.01 -1.86 -15.96
N LEU A 183 9.06 -0.91 -15.02
CA LEU A 183 9.43 -1.21 -13.62
C LEU A 183 8.32 -1.95 -12.87
N PHE A 184 7.06 -1.76 -13.28
CA PHE A 184 5.88 -2.45 -12.73
C PHE A 184 4.92 -2.90 -13.82
N ASN A 185 4.14 -3.96 -13.52
CA ASN A 185 3.08 -4.45 -14.41
C ASN A 185 1.71 -3.85 -14.07
N LYS A 186 1.54 -3.41 -12.81
CA LYS A 186 0.30 -2.82 -12.34
C LYS A 186 0.57 -1.56 -11.56
N TYR A 187 -0.23 -0.56 -11.82
CA TYR A 187 -0.18 0.74 -11.16
C TYR A 187 -1.55 1.03 -10.55
N ILE A 188 -1.59 1.24 -9.23
CA ILE A 188 -2.76 1.70 -8.50
C ILE A 188 -2.46 3.12 -8.03
N ILE A 189 -2.94 4.09 -8.78
CA ILE A 189 -2.68 5.51 -8.61
C ILE A 189 -3.93 6.13 -8.02
N VAL A 190 -3.82 6.65 -6.80
CA VAL A 190 -4.97 7.17 -6.05
C VAL A 190 -4.78 8.65 -5.77
N SER A 191 -5.73 9.47 -6.19
CA SER A 191 -5.73 10.93 -5.99
C SER A 191 -4.35 11.57 -6.15
N PRO A 192 -3.70 11.36 -7.31
CA PRO A 192 -2.32 11.77 -7.51
C PRO A 192 -2.16 13.29 -7.45
N SER A 193 -1.12 13.78 -6.77
CA SER A 193 -0.79 15.22 -6.66
C SER A 193 -0.20 15.77 -7.95
N LEU A 194 -0.93 15.62 -9.07
CA LEU A 194 -0.45 16.03 -10.40
C LEU A 194 -0.27 17.56 -10.54
N TRP A 195 -0.84 18.33 -9.63
CA TRP A 195 -0.67 19.78 -9.54
C TRP A 195 0.78 20.21 -9.29
N TRP A 196 1.65 19.29 -8.79
CA TRP A 196 3.06 19.57 -8.57
C TRP A 196 3.74 20.11 -9.84
N ASP A 197 4.52 21.18 -9.70
CA ASP A 197 5.23 21.84 -10.81
C ASP A 197 4.28 22.18 -11.98
N ASP A 198 3.12 22.78 -11.67
CA ASP A 198 2.09 23.17 -12.64
C ASP A 198 1.70 22.03 -13.61
N ALA A 199 1.52 20.85 -13.03
CA ALA A 199 1.15 19.62 -13.75
C ALA A 199 2.11 19.25 -14.91
N SER A 200 3.37 19.68 -14.84
CA SER A 200 4.37 19.47 -15.90
C SER A 200 4.54 18.00 -16.28
N LEU A 201 4.30 17.07 -15.35
CA LEU A 201 4.36 15.63 -15.58
C LEU A 201 3.36 15.17 -16.66
N LEU A 202 2.22 15.82 -16.79
CA LEU A 202 1.23 15.50 -17.81
C LEU A 202 1.74 15.78 -19.23
N ASN A 203 2.77 16.62 -19.40
CA ASN A 203 3.40 16.92 -20.68
C ASN A 203 4.55 15.97 -21.03
N GLN A 204 4.95 15.09 -20.09
CA GLN A 204 6.06 14.15 -20.28
C GLN A 204 5.76 13.15 -21.40
N ALA A 205 6.66 13.02 -22.37
CA ALA A 205 6.64 11.92 -23.35
C ALA A 205 6.93 10.59 -22.64
N SER A 206 6.37 9.48 -23.12
CA SER A 206 6.56 8.19 -22.48
C SER A 206 6.49 7.03 -23.47
N ASP A 207 7.38 6.06 -23.31
CA ASP A 207 7.36 4.83 -24.12
C ASP A 207 6.07 4.02 -23.98
N ILE A 208 5.36 4.13 -22.84
CA ILE A 208 4.08 3.43 -22.64
C ILE A 208 2.99 3.86 -23.62
N LEU A 209 3.13 5.04 -24.23
CA LEU A 209 2.19 5.56 -25.21
C LEU A 209 2.47 5.06 -26.64
N GLU A 210 3.64 4.47 -26.85
CA GLU A 210 4.10 4.06 -28.17
C GLU A 210 3.63 2.65 -28.54
N GLU A 211 3.39 2.41 -29.83
CA GLU A 211 2.95 1.11 -30.34
C GLU A 211 3.93 -0.03 -30.02
N LYS A 212 5.23 0.28 -29.96
CA LYS A 212 6.28 -0.68 -29.65
C LYS A 212 6.30 -1.18 -28.21
N PHE A 213 5.60 -0.49 -27.28
CA PHE A 213 5.53 -0.92 -25.89
C PHE A 213 4.71 -2.20 -25.76
N SER A 214 5.34 -3.28 -25.26
CA SER A 214 4.79 -4.65 -25.30
C SER A 214 4.56 -5.26 -23.93
N GLN A 215 5.00 -4.64 -22.83
CA GLN A 215 4.73 -5.17 -21.51
C GLN A 215 3.24 -5.03 -21.16
N GLU A 216 2.62 -6.16 -20.78
CA GLU A 216 1.25 -6.13 -20.26
C GLU A 216 1.20 -5.26 -19.00
N THR A 217 0.46 -4.16 -19.06
CA THR A 217 0.41 -3.16 -18.00
C THR A 217 -1.02 -2.73 -17.74
N ASP A 218 -1.45 -2.89 -16.49
CA ASP A 218 -2.74 -2.44 -15.99
C ASP A 218 -2.56 -1.17 -15.14
N ILE A 219 -3.33 -0.14 -15.44
CA ILE A 219 -3.29 1.15 -14.75
C ILE A 219 -4.68 1.46 -14.21
N TYR A 220 -4.79 1.50 -12.89
CA TYR A 220 -5.98 1.99 -12.20
C TYR A 220 -5.71 3.39 -11.66
N ILE A 221 -6.63 4.32 -11.95
CA ILE A 221 -6.61 5.70 -11.45
C ILE A 221 -7.90 5.91 -10.68
N GLY A 222 -7.79 6.09 -9.36
CA GLY A 222 -8.91 6.43 -8.48
C GLY A 222 -8.84 7.91 -8.06
N VAL A 223 -9.97 8.62 -8.03
CA VAL A 223 -10.03 9.98 -7.51
C VAL A 223 -11.34 10.18 -6.73
N GLY A 224 -11.25 10.86 -5.59
CA GLY A 224 -12.37 11.16 -4.71
C GLY A 224 -13.12 12.43 -5.11
N ASN A 225 -14.07 12.81 -4.27
CA ASN A 225 -14.74 14.10 -4.35
C ASN A 225 -13.83 15.20 -3.78
N GLU A 226 -12.86 15.61 -4.60
CA GLU A 226 -11.80 16.53 -4.22
C GLU A 226 -11.91 17.83 -5.01
N GLY A 227 -11.64 18.93 -4.33
CA GLY A 227 -11.69 20.27 -4.92
C GLY A 227 -10.34 20.74 -5.44
N LEU A 228 -10.04 22.01 -5.12
CA LEU A 228 -8.78 22.63 -5.48
C LEU A 228 -7.61 21.98 -4.73
N ALA A 229 -6.54 21.73 -5.44
CA ALA A 229 -5.27 21.29 -4.89
C ALA A 229 -4.61 22.40 -4.05
N PRO A 230 -3.72 22.06 -3.10
CA PRO A 230 -2.89 23.06 -2.43
C PRO A 230 -1.91 23.67 -3.45
N GLY A 231 -1.64 24.96 -3.31
CA GLY A 231 -0.71 25.69 -4.19
C GLY A 231 -1.32 26.98 -4.71
N ASN A 232 -0.49 27.86 -5.29
CA ASN A 232 -0.93 29.18 -5.78
C ASN A 232 -1.42 29.13 -7.21
N ILE A 233 -1.01 28.13 -7.99
CA ILE A 233 -1.53 27.86 -9.31
C ILE A 233 -2.79 26.99 -9.13
N PRO A 234 -3.96 27.43 -9.54
CA PRO A 234 -5.19 26.69 -9.31
C PRO A 234 -5.24 25.40 -10.13
N HIS A 235 -5.22 24.27 -9.47
CA HIS A 235 -5.43 22.94 -10.03
C HIS A 235 -6.62 22.28 -9.33
N ASN A 236 -7.38 21.49 -10.07
CA ASN A 236 -8.44 20.67 -9.53
C ASN A 236 -8.05 19.19 -9.64
N MET A 237 -8.02 18.49 -8.51
CA MET A 237 -7.55 17.10 -8.42
C MET A 237 -8.30 16.16 -9.37
N ILE A 238 -9.62 16.35 -9.51
CA ILE A 238 -10.45 15.52 -10.41
C ILE A 238 -10.10 15.82 -11.87
N VAL A 239 -9.88 17.08 -12.21
CA VAL A 239 -9.53 17.49 -13.59
C VAL A 239 -8.17 16.90 -13.97
N ASP A 240 -7.17 17.06 -13.11
CA ASP A 240 -5.81 16.58 -13.37
C ASP A 240 -5.77 15.03 -13.50
N ALA A 241 -6.53 14.31 -12.66
CA ALA A 241 -6.67 12.85 -12.79
C ALA A 241 -7.35 12.44 -14.10
N ASN A 242 -8.35 13.19 -14.58
CA ASN A 242 -8.96 12.97 -15.89
C ASN A 242 -7.99 13.24 -17.04
N LEU A 243 -7.17 14.28 -16.97
CA LEU A 243 -6.14 14.57 -17.96
C LEU A 243 -5.10 13.44 -18.04
N LEU A 244 -4.68 12.89 -16.90
CA LEU A 244 -3.82 11.70 -16.87
C LEU A 244 -4.50 10.50 -17.55
N LYS A 245 -5.77 10.24 -17.21
CA LYS A 245 -6.55 9.16 -17.83
C LYS A 245 -6.66 9.35 -19.35
N GLU A 246 -6.94 10.56 -19.84
CA GLU A 246 -6.99 10.84 -21.27
C GLU A 246 -5.65 10.60 -21.95
N LYS A 247 -4.56 11.11 -21.36
CA LYS A 247 -3.20 10.89 -21.86
C LYS A 247 -2.89 9.41 -22.04
N LEU A 248 -3.16 8.60 -21.02
CA LEU A 248 -2.87 7.16 -21.02
C LEU A 248 -3.82 6.37 -21.92
N SER A 249 -5.08 6.78 -22.04
CA SER A 249 -6.05 6.14 -22.93
C SER A 249 -5.75 6.36 -24.42
N ASN A 250 -4.92 7.36 -24.76
CA ASN A 250 -4.43 7.62 -26.10
C ASN A 250 -3.19 6.77 -26.46
N THR A 251 -2.83 5.79 -25.63
CA THR A 251 -1.75 4.85 -25.96
C THR A 251 -2.02 4.11 -27.26
N LYS A 252 -0.97 3.90 -28.06
CA LYS A 252 -1.01 3.06 -29.26
C LYS A 252 -0.71 1.59 -28.96
N SER A 253 -0.20 1.30 -27.75
CA SER A 253 0.08 -0.05 -27.32
C SER A 253 -1.21 -0.82 -27.01
N LYS A 254 -1.28 -2.06 -27.47
CA LYS A 254 -2.37 -3.00 -27.17
C LYS A 254 -2.18 -3.71 -25.82
N SER A 255 -1.01 -3.58 -25.22
CA SER A 255 -0.65 -4.22 -23.94
C SER A 255 -1.00 -3.36 -22.73
N VAL A 256 -1.50 -2.13 -22.93
CA VAL A 256 -1.83 -1.19 -21.85
C VAL A 256 -3.33 -1.10 -21.68
N ARG A 257 -3.80 -1.30 -20.46
CA ARG A 257 -5.20 -1.14 -20.08
C ARG A 257 -5.32 -0.07 -19.00
N VAL A 258 -6.23 0.88 -19.19
CA VAL A 258 -6.44 2.02 -18.28
C VAL A 258 -7.85 1.97 -17.73
N TYR A 259 -7.96 2.04 -16.42
CA TYR A 259 -9.20 2.05 -15.67
C TYR A 259 -9.28 3.34 -14.87
N PHE A 260 -10.41 4.02 -14.90
CA PHE A 260 -10.66 5.24 -14.16
C PHE A 260 -11.87 5.06 -13.26
N ASP A 261 -11.74 5.43 -12.00
CA ASP A 261 -12.79 5.28 -10.99
C ASP A 261 -12.95 6.59 -10.21
N TYR A 262 -14.15 7.16 -10.28
CA TYR A 262 -14.52 8.31 -9.46
C TYR A 262 -15.32 7.84 -8.26
N LEU A 263 -14.83 8.14 -7.07
CA LEU A 263 -15.41 7.73 -5.79
C LEU A 263 -16.05 8.93 -5.08
N PRO A 264 -17.31 9.28 -5.41
CA PRO A 264 -17.96 10.50 -4.89
C PRO A 264 -18.23 10.48 -3.39
N GLN A 265 -18.14 9.32 -2.76
CA GLN A 265 -18.35 9.15 -1.31
C GLN A 265 -17.06 9.33 -0.50
N GLU A 266 -15.90 9.40 -1.18
CA GLU A 266 -14.59 9.50 -0.58
C GLU A 266 -14.02 10.91 -0.82
N ASP A 267 -13.23 11.38 0.14
CA ASP A 267 -12.39 12.56 0.02
C ASP A 267 -10.91 12.17 -0.06
N HIS A 268 -10.02 13.16 -0.08
CA HIS A 268 -8.57 12.92 -0.19
C HIS A 268 -8.00 12.06 0.96
N ALA A 269 -8.59 12.15 2.16
CA ALA A 269 -8.09 11.43 3.33
C ALA A 269 -8.62 10.00 3.43
N THR A 270 -9.80 9.72 2.87
CA THR A 270 -10.50 8.44 3.07
C THR A 270 -10.42 7.50 1.88
N ILE A 271 -10.06 8.00 0.70
CA ILE A 271 -10.19 7.27 -0.57
C ILE A 271 -9.35 6.01 -0.69
N LEU A 272 -8.15 5.94 -0.09
CA LEU A 272 -7.17 4.90 -0.40
C LEU A 272 -7.74 3.48 -0.28
N HIS A 273 -8.39 3.17 0.83
CA HIS A 273 -8.90 1.81 1.10
C HIS A 273 -9.92 1.37 0.06
N GLN A 274 -10.90 2.23 -0.22
CA GLN A 274 -11.95 1.92 -1.17
C GLN A 274 -11.40 1.85 -2.59
N ALA A 275 -10.49 2.76 -2.98
CA ALA A 275 -9.85 2.76 -4.28
C ALA A 275 -9.02 1.48 -4.50
N VAL A 276 -8.22 1.06 -3.52
CA VAL A 276 -7.44 -0.19 -3.63
C VAL A 276 -8.36 -1.41 -3.69
N TYR A 277 -9.45 -1.45 -2.90
CA TYR A 277 -10.41 -2.53 -2.99
C TYR A 277 -11.10 -2.59 -4.36
N ASN A 278 -11.50 -1.44 -4.91
CA ASN A 278 -12.05 -1.34 -6.25
C ASN A 278 -11.03 -1.75 -7.33
N ALA A 279 -9.78 -1.30 -7.20
CA ALA A 279 -8.69 -1.70 -8.09
C ALA A 279 -8.52 -3.23 -8.12
N ILE A 280 -8.51 -3.89 -6.97
CA ILE A 280 -8.45 -5.35 -6.89
C ILE A 280 -9.63 -5.99 -7.64
N ARG A 281 -10.84 -5.45 -7.50
CA ARG A 281 -12.04 -5.98 -8.19
C ARG A 281 -11.97 -5.81 -9.70
N ILE A 282 -11.38 -4.73 -10.17
CA ILE A 282 -11.26 -4.40 -11.60
C ILE A 282 -10.11 -5.16 -12.24
N LEU A 283 -8.95 -5.19 -11.58
CA LEU A 283 -7.73 -5.82 -12.10
C LEU A 283 -7.76 -7.34 -12.00
N TYR A 284 -8.59 -7.90 -11.10
CA TYR A 284 -8.78 -9.33 -10.90
C TYR A 284 -10.26 -9.69 -10.93
N PRO A 285 -10.91 -9.60 -12.11
CA PRO A 285 -12.32 -9.92 -12.24
C PRO A 285 -12.56 -11.41 -11.98
N GLN A 286 -13.50 -11.72 -11.09
CA GLN A 286 -13.95 -13.11 -10.92
C GLN A 286 -14.70 -13.58 -12.18
N ALA A 287 -14.49 -14.84 -12.56
CA ALA A 287 -15.33 -15.47 -13.56
C ALA A 287 -16.80 -15.35 -13.10
N LYS A 288 -17.69 -14.86 -13.98
CA LYS A 288 -19.12 -14.87 -13.68
C LYS A 288 -19.53 -16.30 -13.34
N ILE A 289 -20.06 -16.52 -12.14
CA ILE A 289 -20.76 -17.76 -11.82
C ILE A 289 -21.87 -17.86 -12.87
N LYS A 290 -21.82 -18.88 -13.72
CA LYS A 290 -22.98 -19.18 -14.57
C LYS A 290 -24.07 -19.61 -13.59
N ASP A 291 -25.12 -18.82 -13.50
CA ASP A 291 -26.36 -19.25 -12.88
C ASP A 291 -26.85 -20.47 -13.69
N ASP A 292 -26.72 -21.67 -13.11
CA ASP A 292 -27.30 -22.91 -13.65
C ASP A 292 -28.81 -22.93 -13.40
#